data_8aef9400ef42562d84d13c113730c441
#
_entry.id   8aef9400ef42562d84d13c113730c441
#
_cell.length_a   1.000
_cell.length_b   1.000
_cell.length_c   1.000
_cell.angle_alpha   90.00
_cell.angle_beta   90.00
_cell.angle_gamma   90.00
#
_symmetry.space_group_name_H-M   'P 1'
#
loop_
_entity.id
_entity.type
_entity.pdbx_description
1 polymer ?
#
loop_
_entity_poly.entity_id
_entity_poly.type
_entity_poly.pdbx_seq_one_letter_code
_entity_poly.pdbx_strand_id
1 'polypeptide(L)'
;VDQAKKEGVVKVYSITSRVAKAGAGFEKKYGIKVEASDMKDFELIDKVTTEVKGNADGADMVICQDSGRVYGELLASGYLENYIPADLKGDIPEKNQTHLVFAYMNKVFMYNDENGKPCPISNIWQLTDPSMKGKFFFKSPMQEGINANFLTMLTKPEISDKLAKAYEDYYHKKLELTTPNAGYEWIKLAFTNGLVMGSSDTSMTESIGVKGQDNTAVGLLNYSKIRYKDKKNLALAAADNINPYSGF
;
A
#
# COMPACT_ATOMS: atom_id res chain seq x y z
N VAL A 1 -19.31 14.99 23.26
CA VAL A 1 -18.29 16.05 23.28
C VAL A 1 -17.94 16.44 24.72
N ASP A 2 -18.92 16.67 25.61
CA ASP A 2 -18.64 17.14 26.98
C ASP A 2 -17.93 16.10 27.84
N GLN A 3 -18.24 14.81 27.67
CA GLN A 3 -17.52 13.72 28.32
C GLN A 3 -16.09 13.61 27.79
N ALA A 4 -15.89 13.63 26.48
CA ALA A 4 -14.57 13.58 25.87
C ALA A 4 -13.69 14.79 26.27
N LYS A 5 -14.29 15.97 26.50
CA LYS A 5 -13.58 17.13 27.05
C LYS A 5 -13.11 16.91 28.48
N LYS A 6 -13.86 16.14 29.29
CA LYS A 6 -13.44 15.78 30.66
C LYS A 6 -12.30 14.77 30.65
N GLU A 7 -12.26 13.86 29.68
CA GLU A 7 -11.15 12.92 29.47
C GLU A 7 -9.89 13.64 28.99
N GLY A 8 -10.06 14.69 28.18
CA GLY A 8 -9.02 15.67 27.82
C GLY A 8 -8.05 15.21 26.73
N VAL A 9 -8.02 13.94 26.37
CA VAL A 9 -7.07 13.38 25.39
C VAL A 9 -7.74 12.34 24.51
N VAL A 10 -7.30 12.27 23.23
CA VAL A 10 -7.61 11.18 22.28
C VAL A 10 -6.29 10.60 21.79
N LYS A 11 -6.08 9.31 21.97
CA LYS A 11 -4.91 8.56 21.51
C LYS A 11 -5.17 7.95 20.14
N VAL A 12 -4.37 8.27 19.13
CA VAL A 12 -4.54 7.80 17.75
C VAL A 12 -3.29 7.06 17.29
N TYR A 13 -3.43 5.78 16.95
CA TYR A 13 -2.39 5.03 16.25
C TYR A 13 -2.62 5.10 14.75
N SER A 14 -1.58 5.39 13.99
CA SER A 14 -1.70 5.62 12.56
C SER A 14 -0.45 5.18 11.80
N ILE A 15 -0.67 4.79 10.56
CA ILE A 15 0.39 4.51 9.59
C ILE A 15 0.90 5.77 8.86
N THR A 16 0.48 6.95 9.29
CA THR A 16 0.86 8.21 8.64
C THR A 16 1.04 9.35 9.64
N SER A 17 2.17 10.03 9.56
CA SER A 17 2.47 11.21 10.36
C SER A 17 1.50 12.38 10.14
N ARG A 18 0.65 12.32 9.10
CA ARG A 18 -0.36 13.36 8.83
C ARG A 18 -1.42 13.46 9.91
N VAL A 19 -1.63 12.40 10.68
CA VAL A 19 -2.60 12.41 11.78
C VAL A 19 -2.25 13.44 12.84
N ALA A 20 -0.97 13.67 13.13
CA ALA A 20 -0.54 14.72 14.04
C ALA A 20 -0.97 16.12 13.58
N LYS A 21 -0.89 16.38 12.26
CA LYS A 21 -1.35 17.66 11.69
C LYS A 21 -2.88 17.78 11.73
N ALA A 22 -3.61 16.70 11.48
CA ALA A 22 -5.08 16.68 11.61
C ALA A 22 -5.48 16.87 13.07
N GLY A 23 -4.75 16.25 14.02
CA GLY A 23 -4.92 16.38 15.47
C GLY A 23 -4.84 17.84 15.94
N ALA A 24 -3.86 18.59 15.46
CA ALA A 24 -3.77 20.02 15.78
C ALA A 24 -5.02 20.84 15.38
N GLY A 25 -5.64 20.48 14.25
CA GLY A 25 -6.93 21.07 13.84
C GLY A 25 -8.09 20.65 14.74
N PHE A 26 -8.09 19.39 15.17
CA PHE A 26 -9.09 18.86 16.10
C PHE A 26 -8.98 19.51 17.48
N GLU A 27 -7.77 19.62 18.02
CA GLU A 27 -7.50 20.31 19.31
C GLU A 27 -8.00 21.75 19.28
N LYS A 28 -7.69 22.48 18.19
CA LYS A 28 -8.14 23.85 18.02
C LYS A 28 -9.67 23.98 18.00
N LYS A 29 -10.37 23.00 17.40
CA LYS A 29 -11.83 23.01 17.25
C LYS A 29 -12.57 22.58 18.52
N TYR A 30 -12.05 21.56 19.20
CA TYR A 30 -12.78 20.89 20.29
C TYR A 30 -12.16 21.09 21.68
N GLY A 31 -10.92 21.56 21.76
CA GLY A 31 -10.19 21.73 23.01
C GLY A 31 -9.75 20.40 23.65
N ILE A 32 -9.65 19.33 22.84
CA ILE A 32 -9.26 17.99 23.28
C ILE A 32 -7.90 17.67 22.65
N LYS A 33 -6.90 17.33 23.47
CA LYS A 33 -5.55 16.99 23.00
C LYS A 33 -5.57 15.72 22.15
N VAL A 34 -4.77 15.67 21.07
CA VAL A 34 -4.58 14.47 20.26
C VAL A 34 -3.15 13.95 20.45
N GLU A 35 -3.03 12.74 20.96
CA GLU A 35 -1.77 12.00 21.04
C GLU A 35 -1.67 11.05 19.85
N ALA A 36 -0.94 11.48 18.81
CA ALA A 36 -0.77 10.75 17.57
C ALA A 36 0.53 9.96 17.55
N SER A 37 0.45 8.65 17.34
CA SER A 37 1.62 7.78 17.13
C SER A 37 1.65 7.27 15.69
N ASP A 38 2.78 7.52 15.00
CA ASP A 38 3.04 7.05 13.61
C ASP A 38 3.91 5.79 13.67
N MET A 39 3.42 4.68 13.11
CA MET A 39 4.11 3.39 13.14
C MET A 39 3.77 2.55 11.91
N LYS A 40 4.49 1.47 11.67
CA LYS A 40 4.21 0.55 10.56
C LYS A 40 2.97 -0.29 10.85
N ASP A 41 2.28 -0.78 9.80
CA ASP A 41 1.07 -1.61 9.96
C ASP A 41 1.26 -2.78 10.93
N PHE A 42 2.34 -3.55 10.78
CA PHE A 42 2.60 -4.70 11.65
C PHE A 42 2.84 -4.30 13.10
N GLU A 43 3.63 -3.27 13.33
CA GLU A 43 3.88 -2.72 14.67
C GLU A 43 2.59 -2.22 15.31
N LEU A 44 1.72 -1.57 14.52
CA LEU A 44 0.44 -1.05 14.96
C LEU A 44 -0.50 -2.18 15.38
N ILE A 45 -0.66 -3.21 14.54
CA ILE A 45 -1.55 -4.33 14.80
C ILE A 45 -1.07 -5.14 16.00
N ASP A 46 0.24 -5.40 16.08
CA ASP A 46 0.84 -6.12 17.20
C ASP A 46 0.73 -5.33 18.50
N LYS A 47 0.88 -3.99 18.45
CA LYS A 47 0.71 -3.10 19.60
C LYS A 47 -0.73 -3.14 20.11
N VAL A 48 -1.73 -2.93 19.24
CA VAL A 48 -3.15 -3.01 19.61
C VAL A 48 -3.47 -4.36 20.24
N THR A 49 -3.03 -5.45 19.59
CA THR A 49 -3.25 -6.81 20.09
C THR A 49 -2.66 -7.01 21.48
N THR A 50 -1.44 -6.54 21.71
CA THR A 50 -0.74 -6.69 23.00
C THR A 50 -1.40 -5.87 24.10
N GLU A 51 -1.77 -4.62 23.81
CA GLU A 51 -2.42 -3.73 24.76
C GLU A 51 -3.79 -4.25 25.18
N VAL A 52 -4.62 -4.67 24.23
CA VAL A 52 -5.95 -5.25 24.55
C VAL A 52 -5.82 -6.52 25.36
N LYS A 53 -4.93 -7.45 24.99
CA LYS A 53 -4.70 -8.67 25.79
C LYS A 53 -4.15 -8.40 27.17
N GLY A 54 -3.35 -7.35 27.33
CA GLY A 54 -2.78 -6.91 28.59
C GLY A 54 -3.70 -6.01 29.41
N ASN A 55 -4.91 -5.71 28.94
CA ASN A 55 -5.85 -4.75 29.52
C ASN A 55 -5.16 -3.39 29.80
N ALA A 56 -4.31 -2.97 28.87
CA ALA A 56 -3.61 -1.69 28.96
C ALA A 56 -4.43 -0.57 28.33
N ASP A 57 -4.13 0.66 28.73
CA ASP A 57 -4.75 1.87 28.19
C ASP A 57 -4.16 2.17 26.78
N GLY A 58 -4.80 1.62 25.74
CA GLY A 58 -4.38 1.68 24.34
C GLY A 58 -4.89 2.90 23.59
N ALA A 59 -5.06 2.74 22.25
CA ALA A 59 -5.59 3.80 21.40
C ALA A 59 -7.12 3.84 21.39
N ASP A 60 -7.67 5.06 21.34
CA ASP A 60 -9.10 5.31 21.12
C ASP A 60 -9.48 5.17 19.63
N MET A 61 -8.51 5.41 18.74
CA MET A 61 -8.71 5.33 17.29
C MET A 61 -7.49 4.75 16.59
N VAL A 62 -7.76 3.91 15.58
CA VAL A 62 -6.73 3.28 14.76
C VAL A 62 -6.94 3.58 13.28
N ILE A 63 -5.88 4.01 12.60
CA ILE A 63 -5.85 4.20 11.14
C ILE A 63 -4.78 3.26 10.58
N CYS A 64 -5.19 2.21 9.89
CA CYS A 64 -4.32 1.20 9.29
C CYS A 64 -4.77 0.84 7.88
N GLN A 65 -3.93 0.13 7.14
CA GLN A 65 -4.19 -0.21 5.73
C GLN A 65 -4.12 -1.71 5.45
N ASP A 66 -3.66 -2.53 6.37
CA ASP A 66 -3.68 -3.99 6.23
C ASP A 66 -5.07 -4.54 6.52
N SER A 67 -5.97 -4.41 5.55
CA SER A 67 -7.35 -4.87 5.70
C SER A 67 -7.46 -6.35 6.03
N GLY A 68 -6.56 -7.20 5.55
CA GLY A 68 -6.56 -8.63 5.83
C GLY A 68 -6.40 -8.93 7.32
N ARG A 69 -5.40 -8.34 7.97
CA ARG A 69 -5.18 -8.48 9.41
C ARG A 69 -6.22 -7.73 10.25
N VAL A 70 -6.65 -6.55 9.78
CA VAL A 70 -7.72 -5.80 10.48
C VAL A 70 -8.98 -6.63 10.59
N TYR A 71 -9.43 -7.26 9.50
CA TYR A 71 -10.61 -8.11 9.52
C TYR A 71 -10.39 -9.41 10.27
N GLY A 72 -9.34 -10.14 9.89
CA GLY A 72 -9.09 -11.49 10.37
C GLY A 72 -8.60 -11.55 11.80
N GLU A 73 -7.94 -10.49 12.30
CA GLU A 73 -7.36 -10.47 13.63
C GLU A 73 -8.07 -9.49 14.57
N LEU A 74 -8.11 -8.21 14.23
CA LEU A 74 -8.55 -7.18 15.19
C LEU A 74 -10.07 -7.13 15.35
N LEU A 75 -10.83 -7.07 14.24
CA LEU A 75 -12.28 -7.03 14.28
C LEU A 75 -12.87 -8.39 14.67
N ALA A 76 -12.34 -9.49 14.12
CA ALA A 76 -12.81 -10.83 14.44
C ALA A 76 -12.60 -11.20 15.92
N SER A 77 -11.57 -10.65 16.57
CA SER A 77 -11.31 -10.85 18.01
C SER A 77 -11.98 -9.81 18.91
N GLY A 78 -12.69 -8.84 18.34
CA GLY A 78 -13.29 -7.76 19.13
C GLY A 78 -12.26 -6.77 19.73
N TYR A 79 -11.05 -6.72 19.19
CA TYR A 79 -9.99 -5.79 19.63
C TYR A 79 -10.17 -4.39 19.05
N LEU A 80 -10.92 -4.27 17.97
CA LEU A 80 -11.43 -3.03 17.41
C LEU A 80 -12.91 -3.13 17.16
N GLU A 81 -13.59 -2.02 17.29
CA GLU A 81 -15.00 -1.86 16.89
C GLU A 81 -15.10 -0.95 15.66
N ASN A 82 -16.05 -1.27 14.80
CA ASN A 82 -16.38 -0.42 13.67
C ASN A 82 -17.39 0.64 14.10
N TYR A 83 -16.97 1.88 14.14
CA TYR A 83 -17.83 3.00 14.53
C TYR A 83 -18.09 3.94 13.34
N ILE A 84 -19.38 4.13 13.03
CA ILE A 84 -19.82 5.09 12.02
C ILE A 84 -20.60 6.20 12.72
N PRO A 85 -20.12 7.47 12.69
CA PRO A 85 -20.86 8.59 13.25
C PRO A 85 -22.25 8.72 12.61
N ALA A 86 -23.29 8.82 13.45
CA ALA A 86 -24.68 8.79 12.97
C ALA A 86 -25.01 9.95 12.02
N ASP A 87 -24.43 11.11 12.26
CA ASP A 87 -24.56 12.33 11.45
C ASP A 87 -23.82 12.25 10.10
N LEU A 88 -22.83 11.37 9.96
CA LEU A 88 -22.07 11.16 8.73
C LEU A 88 -22.50 9.92 7.95
N LYS A 89 -23.33 9.07 8.55
CA LYS A 89 -23.69 7.77 7.96
C LYS A 89 -24.32 7.92 6.58
N GLY A 90 -25.14 8.95 6.37
CA GLY A 90 -25.79 9.21 5.09
C GLY A 90 -24.83 9.68 3.99
N ASP A 91 -23.70 10.28 4.35
CA ASP A 91 -22.73 10.83 3.42
C ASP A 91 -21.63 9.79 3.05
N ILE A 92 -21.54 8.70 3.80
CA ILE A 92 -20.53 7.64 3.56
C ILE A 92 -21.18 6.53 2.73
N PRO A 93 -20.65 6.17 1.55
CA PRO A 93 -21.16 5.05 0.76
C PRO A 93 -21.23 3.75 1.58
N GLU A 94 -22.30 2.99 1.46
CA GLU A 94 -22.55 1.78 2.26
C GLU A 94 -21.37 0.79 2.21
N LYS A 95 -20.77 0.59 1.02
CA LYS A 95 -19.58 -0.25 0.85
C LYS A 95 -18.37 0.17 1.69
N ASN A 96 -18.36 1.41 2.19
CA ASN A 96 -17.29 1.98 3.00
C ASN A 96 -17.63 2.00 4.49
N GLN A 97 -18.76 1.41 4.89
CA GLN A 97 -19.25 1.40 6.27
C GLN A 97 -19.08 0.05 6.96
N THR A 98 -18.89 -1.04 6.24
CA THR A 98 -18.76 -2.40 6.83
C THR A 98 -17.54 -2.49 7.76
N HIS A 99 -16.47 -1.78 7.45
CA HIS A 99 -15.54 -1.09 8.34
C HIS A 99 -15.27 0.25 7.68
N LEU A 100 -15.17 1.26 8.51
CA LEU A 100 -15.06 2.63 8.03
C LEU A 100 -13.81 2.81 7.16
N VAL A 101 -14.02 3.02 5.86
CA VAL A 101 -12.94 3.32 4.92
C VAL A 101 -12.73 4.83 4.89
N PHE A 102 -11.60 5.27 5.41
CA PHE A 102 -11.19 6.68 5.43
C PHE A 102 -10.67 7.15 4.06
N ALA A 103 -9.89 6.32 3.37
CA ALA A 103 -9.31 6.66 2.07
C ALA A 103 -8.93 5.41 1.28
N TYR A 104 -8.95 5.53 -0.04
CA TYR A 104 -8.38 4.56 -0.96
C TYR A 104 -6.99 5.00 -1.41
N MET A 105 -6.05 4.10 -1.40
CA MET A 105 -4.70 4.34 -1.92
C MET A 105 -4.40 3.36 -3.05
N ASN A 106 -4.11 3.90 -4.24
CA ASN A 106 -3.75 3.08 -5.38
C ASN A 106 -2.24 2.90 -5.46
N LYS A 107 -1.80 1.65 -5.63
CA LYS A 107 -0.46 1.33 -6.10
C LYS A 107 -0.47 1.27 -7.61
N VAL A 108 0.53 1.88 -8.22
CA VAL A 108 0.73 1.91 -9.68
C VAL A 108 2.19 1.61 -10.00
N PHE A 109 2.44 1.16 -11.22
CA PHE A 109 3.81 1.14 -11.72
C PHE A 109 4.22 2.58 -12.06
N MET A 110 5.32 3.03 -11.45
CA MET A 110 5.94 4.33 -11.74
C MET A 110 7.31 4.13 -12.37
N TYR A 111 7.65 5.02 -13.28
CA TYR A 111 8.91 4.99 -14.02
C TYR A 111 9.43 6.42 -14.26
N ASN A 112 10.67 6.53 -14.77
CA ASN A 112 11.26 7.80 -15.16
C ASN A 112 10.84 8.15 -16.59
N ASP A 113 10.09 9.25 -16.73
CA ASP A 113 9.57 9.77 -18.02
C ASP A 113 10.45 10.89 -18.61
N GLU A 114 11.69 11.03 -18.19
CA GLU A 114 12.58 12.09 -18.68
C GLU A 114 12.66 12.08 -20.20
N ASN A 115 12.53 13.27 -20.80
CA ASN A 115 12.52 13.45 -22.25
C ASN A 115 11.40 12.68 -22.99
N GLY A 116 10.29 12.40 -22.31
CA GLY A 116 9.15 11.68 -22.89
C GLY A 116 9.39 10.19 -23.09
N LYS A 117 10.32 9.59 -22.35
CA LYS A 117 10.56 8.14 -22.39
C LYS A 117 9.26 7.39 -22.04
N PRO A 118 8.87 6.36 -22.84
CA PRO A 118 7.70 5.54 -22.54
C PRO A 118 7.96 4.64 -21.33
N CYS A 119 6.88 4.08 -20.78
CA CYS A 119 6.99 3.04 -19.77
C CYS A 119 7.84 1.86 -20.30
N PRO A 120 8.86 1.41 -19.57
CA PRO A 120 9.74 0.34 -20.02
C PRO A 120 9.09 -1.05 -20.01
N ILE A 121 7.87 -1.15 -19.49
CA ILE A 121 7.09 -2.38 -19.45
C ILE A 121 5.67 -2.15 -19.97
N SER A 122 5.12 -3.14 -20.61
CA SER A 122 3.71 -3.22 -21.03
C SER A 122 3.02 -4.48 -20.52
N ASN A 123 3.78 -5.35 -19.87
CA ASN A 123 3.31 -6.58 -19.25
C ASN A 123 4.10 -6.86 -17.97
N ILE A 124 3.42 -7.33 -16.95
CA ILE A 124 4.05 -7.58 -15.63
C ILE A 124 5.17 -8.62 -15.69
N TRP A 125 5.10 -9.55 -16.64
CA TRP A 125 6.13 -10.58 -16.81
C TRP A 125 7.48 -10.04 -17.25
N GLN A 126 7.51 -8.88 -17.90
CA GLN A 126 8.76 -8.23 -18.26
C GLN A 126 9.63 -7.88 -17.03
N LEU A 127 9.00 -7.70 -15.86
CA LEU A 127 9.73 -7.51 -14.60
C LEU A 127 10.56 -8.74 -14.19
N THR A 128 10.28 -9.90 -14.79
CA THR A 128 11.03 -11.13 -14.58
C THR A 128 12.13 -11.36 -15.63
N ASP A 129 12.20 -10.53 -16.66
CA ASP A 129 13.21 -10.64 -17.73
C ASP A 129 14.60 -10.25 -17.21
N PRO A 130 15.67 -10.88 -17.73
CA PRO A 130 17.04 -10.51 -17.37
C PRO A 130 17.39 -9.03 -17.62
N SER A 131 16.77 -8.39 -18.61
CA SER A 131 16.93 -6.96 -18.90
C SER A 131 16.44 -6.04 -17.78
N MET A 132 15.50 -6.53 -16.95
CA MET A 132 14.95 -5.82 -15.79
C MET A 132 15.60 -6.23 -14.47
N LYS A 133 16.67 -7.01 -14.50
CA LYS A 133 17.40 -7.42 -13.30
C LYS A 133 17.86 -6.21 -12.48
N GLY A 134 17.47 -6.17 -11.21
CA GLY A 134 17.81 -5.07 -10.32
C GLY A 134 17.11 -3.73 -10.63
N LYS A 135 16.07 -3.74 -11.47
CA LYS A 135 15.36 -2.52 -11.90
C LYS A 135 13.90 -2.46 -11.44
N PHE A 136 13.41 -3.49 -10.79
CA PHE A 136 12.07 -3.48 -10.20
C PHE A 136 12.13 -3.15 -8.71
N PHE A 137 11.62 -1.97 -8.34
CA PHE A 137 11.55 -1.49 -6.97
C PHE A 137 10.23 -1.87 -6.32
N PHE A 138 10.32 -2.52 -5.20
CA PHE A 138 9.16 -3.01 -4.45
C PHE A 138 9.37 -2.80 -2.95
N LYS A 139 8.41 -2.20 -2.27
CA LYS A 139 8.52 -2.03 -0.82
C LYS A 139 8.36 -3.39 -0.14
N SER A 140 9.20 -3.66 0.85
CA SER A 140 9.20 -4.94 1.55
C SER A 140 7.81 -5.34 2.04
N PRO A 141 7.28 -6.51 1.64
CA PRO A 141 6.00 -7.03 2.10
C PRO A 141 6.00 -7.36 3.60
N MET A 142 7.19 -7.49 4.20
CA MET A 142 7.35 -7.69 5.65
C MET A 142 7.20 -6.39 6.45
N GLN A 143 7.14 -5.24 5.78
CA GLN A 143 7.00 -3.93 6.42
C GLN A 143 5.69 -3.23 6.09
N GLU A 144 5.00 -3.68 5.04
CA GLU A 144 3.76 -3.07 4.58
C GLU A 144 2.78 -4.13 4.10
N GLY A 145 1.70 -4.33 4.84
CA GLY A 145 0.70 -5.37 4.58
C GLY A 145 0.06 -5.28 3.19
N ILE A 146 -0.13 -4.06 2.64
CA ILE A 146 -0.69 -3.90 1.29
C ILE A 146 0.19 -4.54 0.20
N ASN A 147 1.51 -4.59 0.38
CA ASN A 147 2.40 -5.25 -0.57
C ASN A 147 2.37 -6.78 -0.40
N ALA A 148 2.21 -7.28 0.82
CA ALA A 148 1.93 -8.70 1.06
C ALA A 148 0.59 -9.10 0.43
N ASN A 149 -0.44 -8.27 0.59
CA ASN A 149 -1.76 -8.47 0.00
C ASN A 149 -1.71 -8.47 -1.53
N PHE A 150 -0.89 -7.60 -2.15
CA PHE A 150 -0.65 -7.63 -3.59
C PHE A 150 -0.07 -8.97 -4.05
N LEU A 151 0.97 -9.47 -3.40
CA LEU A 151 1.56 -10.77 -3.74
C LEU A 151 0.54 -11.91 -3.54
N THR A 152 -0.20 -11.90 -2.44
CA THR A 152 -1.26 -12.88 -2.17
C THR A 152 -2.36 -12.83 -3.21
N MET A 153 -2.74 -11.63 -3.66
CA MET A 153 -3.74 -11.47 -4.73
C MET A 153 -3.31 -12.17 -6.03
N LEU A 154 -2.04 -12.06 -6.41
CA LEU A 154 -1.53 -12.72 -7.62
C LEU A 154 -1.68 -14.24 -7.59
N THR A 155 -1.67 -14.86 -6.40
CA THR A 155 -1.79 -16.31 -6.24
C THR A 155 -3.23 -16.84 -6.25
N LYS A 156 -4.24 -15.95 -6.22
CA LYS A 156 -5.64 -16.35 -6.32
C LYS A 156 -5.95 -16.91 -7.69
N PRO A 157 -6.77 -17.98 -7.80
CA PRO A 157 -7.01 -18.66 -9.08
C PRO A 157 -7.37 -17.72 -10.22
N GLU A 158 -8.35 -16.85 -10.03
CA GLU A 158 -8.84 -15.93 -11.06
C GLU A 158 -7.80 -14.91 -11.55
N ILE A 159 -6.86 -14.51 -10.68
CA ILE A 159 -5.77 -13.59 -11.05
C ILE A 159 -4.61 -14.38 -11.68
N SER A 160 -4.31 -15.55 -11.11
CA SER A 160 -3.28 -16.43 -11.64
C SER A 160 -3.58 -16.90 -13.07
N ASP A 161 -4.84 -17.19 -13.40
CA ASP A 161 -5.24 -17.55 -14.75
C ASP A 161 -5.04 -16.38 -15.73
N LYS A 162 -5.34 -15.15 -15.31
CA LYS A 162 -5.04 -13.96 -16.09
C LYS A 162 -3.54 -13.75 -16.28
N LEU A 163 -2.73 -14.02 -15.26
CA LEU A 163 -1.27 -13.97 -15.37
C LEU A 163 -0.74 -14.99 -16.37
N ALA A 164 -1.23 -16.23 -16.32
CA ALA A 164 -0.84 -17.26 -17.29
C ALA A 164 -1.15 -16.82 -18.71
N LYS A 165 -2.38 -16.32 -18.92
CA LYS A 165 -2.78 -15.78 -20.24
C LYS A 165 -1.92 -14.60 -20.67
N ALA A 166 -1.63 -13.66 -19.79
CA ALA A 166 -0.78 -12.51 -20.10
C ALA A 166 0.65 -12.92 -20.50
N TYR A 167 1.17 -14.00 -19.92
CA TYR A 167 2.45 -14.58 -20.33
C TYR A 167 2.38 -15.14 -21.75
N GLU A 168 1.36 -15.95 -22.03
CA GLU A 168 1.18 -16.57 -23.33
C GLU A 168 0.96 -15.51 -24.43
N ASP A 169 0.14 -14.51 -24.15
CA ASP A 169 -0.15 -13.41 -25.10
C ASP A 169 1.13 -12.59 -25.41
N TYR A 170 1.99 -12.39 -24.42
CA TYR A 170 3.20 -11.57 -24.59
C TYR A 170 4.36 -12.35 -25.22
N TYR A 171 4.64 -13.56 -24.72
CA TYR A 171 5.79 -14.35 -25.18
C TYR A 171 5.45 -15.34 -26.30
N HIS A 172 4.17 -15.47 -26.69
CA HIS A 172 3.67 -16.43 -27.69
C HIS A 172 4.09 -17.88 -27.41
N LYS A 173 4.16 -18.25 -26.14
CA LYS A 173 4.49 -19.58 -25.64
C LYS A 173 3.77 -19.88 -24.34
N LYS A 174 3.51 -21.15 -24.09
CA LYS A 174 2.91 -21.60 -22.84
C LYS A 174 3.83 -21.35 -21.64
N LEU A 175 3.25 -20.88 -20.54
CA LEU A 175 3.97 -20.75 -19.28
C LEU A 175 4.29 -22.12 -18.68
N GLU A 176 5.57 -22.40 -18.45
CA GLU A 176 6.02 -23.59 -17.72
C GLU A 176 6.05 -23.26 -16.22
N LEU A 177 5.29 -24.04 -15.45
CA LEU A 177 5.18 -23.84 -14.01
C LEU A 177 6.14 -24.76 -13.25
N THR A 178 6.88 -24.19 -12.32
CA THR A 178 7.66 -24.91 -11.31
C THR A 178 7.08 -24.71 -9.91
N THR A 179 5.98 -23.97 -9.82
CA THR A 179 5.23 -23.62 -8.62
C THR A 179 3.75 -23.97 -8.82
N PRO A 180 2.90 -23.88 -7.77
CA PRO A 180 1.50 -24.29 -7.87
C PRO A 180 0.67 -23.57 -8.94
N ASN A 181 1.00 -22.32 -9.26
CA ASN A 181 0.28 -21.54 -10.29
C ASN A 181 1.12 -20.35 -10.79
N ALA A 182 0.61 -19.63 -11.80
CA ALA A 182 1.29 -18.51 -12.43
C ALA A 182 1.61 -17.35 -11.47
N GLY A 183 0.78 -17.11 -10.46
CA GLY A 183 1.05 -16.09 -9.45
C GLY A 183 2.29 -16.42 -8.61
N TYR A 184 2.40 -17.63 -8.11
CA TYR A 184 3.60 -18.10 -7.41
C TYR A 184 4.82 -18.12 -8.33
N GLU A 185 4.65 -18.51 -9.60
CA GLU A 185 5.75 -18.53 -10.58
C GLU A 185 6.27 -17.11 -10.82
N TRP A 186 5.38 -16.14 -11.05
CA TRP A 186 5.78 -14.75 -11.22
C TRP A 186 6.53 -14.23 -10.00
N ILE A 187 6.01 -14.48 -8.78
CA ILE A 187 6.66 -14.06 -7.54
C ILE A 187 8.07 -14.64 -7.45
N LYS A 188 8.20 -15.95 -7.64
CA LYS A 188 9.50 -16.64 -7.63
C LYS A 188 10.48 -16.02 -8.62
N LEU A 189 10.04 -15.80 -9.86
CA LEU A 189 10.89 -15.26 -10.92
C LEU A 189 11.26 -13.80 -10.66
N ALA A 190 10.33 -12.95 -10.20
CA ALA A 190 10.60 -11.55 -9.88
C ALA A 190 11.65 -11.42 -8.76
N PHE A 191 11.55 -12.24 -7.70
CA PHE A 191 12.55 -12.26 -6.62
C PHE A 191 13.89 -12.82 -7.08
N THR A 192 13.89 -13.88 -7.89
CA THR A 192 15.12 -14.46 -8.47
C THR A 192 15.80 -13.48 -9.41
N ASN A 193 15.04 -12.66 -10.13
CA ASN A 193 15.58 -11.61 -11.02
C ASN A 193 16.17 -10.41 -10.26
N GLY A 194 16.25 -10.47 -8.93
CA GLY A 194 16.87 -9.41 -8.12
C GLY A 194 16.00 -8.17 -7.98
N LEU A 195 14.72 -8.36 -7.68
CA LEU A 195 13.81 -7.31 -7.24
C LEU A 195 14.46 -6.48 -6.12
N VAL A 196 14.42 -5.15 -6.24
CA VAL A 196 15.01 -4.22 -5.27
C VAL A 196 14.00 -3.92 -4.17
N MET A 197 14.20 -4.50 -3.00
CA MET A 197 13.35 -4.23 -1.85
C MET A 197 13.77 -2.97 -1.13
N GLY A 198 12.82 -2.03 -0.96
CA GLY A 198 13.01 -0.80 -0.20
C GLY A 198 12.12 -0.74 1.04
N SER A 199 12.47 0.12 1.98
CA SER A 199 11.69 0.38 3.20
C SER A 199 10.74 1.58 3.06
N SER A 200 10.86 2.38 2.01
CA SER A 200 10.13 3.64 1.84
C SER A 200 9.77 3.91 0.39
N ASP A 201 8.46 4.11 0.13
CA ASP A 201 7.99 4.59 -1.18
C ASP A 201 8.64 5.93 -1.56
N THR A 202 8.98 6.77 -0.59
CA THR A 202 9.63 8.06 -0.84
C THR A 202 11.01 7.88 -1.46
N SER A 203 11.88 7.11 -0.81
CA SER A 203 13.26 6.90 -1.29
C SER A 203 13.29 6.16 -2.63
N MET A 204 12.41 5.16 -2.81
CA MET A 204 12.30 4.45 -4.08
C MET A 204 11.81 5.38 -5.21
N THR A 205 10.83 6.23 -4.94
CA THR A 205 10.35 7.23 -5.90
C THR A 205 11.46 8.20 -6.29
N GLU A 206 12.24 8.66 -5.32
CA GLU A 206 13.39 9.54 -5.58
C GLU A 206 14.45 8.84 -6.44
N SER A 207 14.79 7.60 -6.09
CA SER A 207 15.76 6.82 -6.89
C SER A 207 15.31 6.62 -8.34
N ILE A 208 14.03 6.34 -8.58
CA ILE A 208 13.49 6.17 -9.93
C ILE A 208 13.43 7.49 -10.67
N GLY A 209 13.02 8.58 -9.99
CA GLY A 209 12.72 9.86 -10.62
C GLY A 209 13.91 10.81 -10.83
N VAL A 210 15.11 10.46 -10.38
CA VAL A 210 16.31 11.30 -10.62
C VAL A 210 16.50 11.51 -12.11
N LYS A 211 16.71 12.78 -12.51
CA LYS A 211 17.00 13.16 -13.89
C LYS A 211 18.45 12.87 -14.27
N GLY A 212 18.69 12.71 -15.56
CA GLY A 212 20.03 12.46 -16.11
C GLY A 212 20.52 11.02 -15.90
N GLN A 213 19.64 10.07 -15.58
CA GLN A 213 19.99 8.65 -15.47
C GLN A 213 19.51 7.85 -16.67
N ASP A 214 20.31 6.86 -17.07
CA ASP A 214 19.93 5.91 -18.13
C ASP A 214 19.12 4.71 -17.59
N ASN A 215 18.83 4.71 -16.29
CA ASN A 215 18.13 3.61 -15.65
C ASN A 215 16.66 3.56 -16.06
N THR A 216 16.21 2.39 -16.50
CA THR A 216 14.82 2.08 -16.86
C THR A 216 14.05 1.42 -15.70
N ALA A 217 14.35 1.81 -14.48
CA ALA A 217 13.72 1.23 -13.30
C ALA A 217 12.22 1.51 -13.24
N VAL A 218 11.48 0.53 -12.73
CA VAL A 218 10.04 0.60 -12.46
C VAL A 218 9.79 0.30 -10.99
N GLY A 219 8.89 1.02 -10.36
CA GLY A 219 8.50 0.74 -8.98
C GLY A 219 7.00 0.55 -8.83
N LEU A 220 6.57 -0.45 -8.05
CA LEU A 220 5.18 -0.54 -7.60
C LEU A 220 5.02 0.37 -6.37
N LEU A 221 4.51 1.57 -6.60
CA LEU A 221 4.52 2.66 -5.63
C LEU A 221 3.12 3.25 -5.41
N ASN A 222 2.94 3.90 -4.27
CA ASN A 222 1.72 4.65 -4.01
C ASN A 222 1.59 5.81 -5.01
N TYR A 223 0.46 5.87 -5.75
CA TYR A 223 0.21 6.90 -6.77
C TYR A 223 0.38 8.32 -6.23
N SER A 224 0.10 8.56 -4.97
CA SER A 224 0.28 9.88 -4.35
C SER A 224 1.71 10.43 -4.44
N LYS A 225 2.71 9.59 -4.78
CA LYS A 225 4.10 9.99 -4.97
C LYS A 225 4.34 10.72 -6.28
N ILE A 226 3.41 10.65 -7.24
CA ILE A 226 3.51 11.40 -8.51
C ILE A 226 3.71 12.91 -8.27
N ARG A 227 3.20 13.45 -7.16
CA ARG A 227 3.42 14.85 -6.76
C ARG A 227 4.89 15.25 -6.60
N TYR A 228 5.81 14.29 -6.51
CA TYR A 228 7.24 14.57 -6.41
C TYR A 228 7.85 15.01 -7.76
N LYS A 229 7.14 14.79 -8.86
CA LYS A 229 7.46 15.41 -10.14
C LYS A 229 7.67 16.93 -9.97
N ASP A 230 6.72 17.60 -9.33
CA ASP A 230 6.78 19.04 -9.11
C ASP A 230 7.56 19.40 -7.84
N LYS A 231 7.25 18.73 -6.72
CA LYS A 231 7.80 19.11 -5.41
C LYS A 231 9.30 18.86 -5.26
N LYS A 232 9.84 17.91 -6.01
CA LYS A 232 11.26 17.49 -5.94
C LYS A 232 11.96 17.56 -7.30
N ASN A 233 11.32 18.14 -8.31
CA ASN A 233 11.83 18.23 -9.67
C ASN A 233 12.28 16.88 -10.24
N LEU A 234 11.49 15.82 -10.03
CA LEU A 234 11.77 14.48 -10.52
C LEU A 234 11.10 14.26 -11.89
N ALA A 235 11.68 13.37 -12.70
CA ALA A 235 11.05 12.83 -13.89
C ALA A 235 10.23 11.59 -13.49
N LEU A 236 8.92 11.68 -13.45
CA LEU A 236 8.03 10.61 -12.98
C LEU A 236 6.75 10.56 -13.79
N ALA A 237 6.39 9.36 -14.23
CA ALA A 237 5.05 9.05 -14.71
C ALA A 237 4.52 7.76 -14.07
N ALA A 238 3.19 7.67 -13.98
CA ALA A 238 2.52 6.40 -13.72
C ALA A 238 2.28 5.71 -15.07
N ALA A 239 2.48 4.40 -15.12
CA ALA A 239 2.14 3.62 -16.30
C ALA A 239 0.61 3.63 -16.49
N ASP A 240 0.17 3.93 -17.69
CA ASP A 240 -1.24 3.95 -18.12
C ASP A 240 -1.63 2.71 -18.91
N ASN A 241 -0.64 1.97 -19.39
CA ASN A 241 -0.77 0.79 -20.23
C ASN A 241 -0.74 -0.54 -19.44
N ILE A 242 -0.51 -0.48 -18.13
CA ILE A 242 -0.46 -1.67 -17.27
C ILE A 242 -1.03 -1.35 -15.90
N ASN A 243 -2.02 -2.13 -15.47
CA ASN A 243 -2.65 -1.98 -14.18
C ASN A 243 -2.28 -3.18 -13.27
N PRO A 244 -1.62 -2.96 -12.13
CA PRO A 244 -1.21 -4.05 -11.24
C PRO A 244 -2.37 -4.87 -10.65
N TYR A 245 -3.62 -4.36 -10.71
CA TYR A 245 -4.78 -5.02 -10.09
C TYR A 245 -5.74 -5.70 -11.05
N SER A 246 -5.77 -5.33 -12.31
CA SER A 246 -6.80 -5.81 -13.26
C SER A 246 -6.33 -6.04 -14.67
N GLY A 247 -5.17 -5.60 -15.04
CA GLY A 247 -4.67 -5.71 -16.40
C GLY A 247 -3.20 -6.10 -16.44
N PHE A 248 -2.98 -7.21 -17.00
CA PHE A 248 -1.64 -7.66 -17.33
C PHE A 248 -1.48 -7.61 -18.84
#